data_4c4df88bd8c9a0e17373920d217b9a2d
#
_entry.id   4c4df88bd8c9a0e17373920d217b9a2d
#
_cell.length_a   1.000
_cell.length_b   1.000
_cell.length_c   1.000
_cell.angle_alpha   90.00
_cell.angle_beta   90.00
_cell.angle_gamma   90.00
#
_symmetry.space_group_name_H-M   'P 1'
#
loop_
_entity.id
_entity.type
_entity.pdbx_description
1 polymer ?
#
loop_
_entity_poly.entity_id
_entity_poly.type
_entity_poly.pdbx_seq_one_letter_code
_entity_poly.pdbx_strand_id
1 'polypeptide(L)'
;MQIQFIEDIKHKIGKYVFQRDLKHNKRHKSVYNLEDAKSIGILFEATTKEQVKEVKPLVDYFFKLKKDVKAFGYVNSKQFDECHIPKLQYDFFNKKDLNWYYKPQNNYIKNFIKKEYDILINLSDSTCIPIKYLVASSIARFKVGKFEKDYNIYDLMIKLDKKEDTIEKLISEIAKYLNIINKENAS
;
A
#
# COMPACT_ATOMS: atom_id res chain seq x y z
N MET A 1 -7.00 -29.17 14.66
CA MET A 1 -7.24 -28.36 15.87
C MET A 1 -6.02 -27.52 16.31
N GLN A 2 -4.82 -28.08 16.51
CA GLN A 2 -3.62 -27.32 16.88
C GLN A 2 -3.18 -26.26 15.88
N ILE A 3 -3.23 -26.54 14.56
CA ILE A 3 -2.79 -25.60 13.50
C ILE A 3 -3.69 -24.36 13.49
N GLN A 4 -5.02 -24.54 13.59
CA GLN A 4 -5.98 -23.44 13.62
C GLN A 4 -5.74 -22.52 14.84
N PHE A 5 -5.52 -23.12 16.01
CA PHE A 5 -5.23 -22.40 17.24
C PHE A 5 -3.96 -21.52 17.14
N ILE A 6 -2.90 -22.05 16.49
CA ILE A 6 -1.65 -21.30 16.26
C ILE A 6 -1.89 -20.12 15.31
N GLU A 7 -2.66 -20.31 14.24
CA GLU A 7 -2.99 -19.22 13.31
C GLU A 7 -3.84 -18.13 13.99
N ASP A 8 -4.79 -18.50 14.83
CA ASP A 8 -5.61 -17.56 15.60
C ASP A 8 -4.77 -16.72 16.57
N ILE A 9 -3.75 -17.33 17.20
CA ILE A 9 -2.79 -16.61 18.06
C ILE A 9 -1.97 -15.62 17.23
N LYS A 10 -1.42 -16.04 16.09
CA LYS A 10 -0.67 -15.16 15.19
C LYS A 10 -1.50 -13.95 14.77
N HIS A 11 -2.74 -14.18 14.37
CA HIS A 11 -3.66 -13.12 13.99
C HIS A 11 -3.96 -12.14 15.15
N LYS A 12 -4.19 -12.64 16.36
CA LYS A 12 -4.43 -11.79 17.52
C LYS A 12 -3.22 -10.93 17.87
N ILE A 13 -2.03 -11.55 17.90
CA ILE A 13 -0.79 -10.82 18.19
C ILE A 13 -0.48 -9.84 17.06
N GLY A 14 -0.64 -10.26 15.80
CA GLY A 14 -0.48 -9.39 14.65
C GLY A 14 -1.39 -8.16 14.73
N LYS A 15 -2.67 -8.35 15.05
CA LYS A 15 -3.64 -7.26 15.23
C LYS A 15 -3.25 -6.31 16.36
N TYR A 16 -2.80 -6.83 17.49
CA TYR A 16 -2.33 -6.01 18.61
C TYR A 16 -1.11 -5.15 18.22
N VAL A 17 -0.08 -5.77 17.63
CA VAL A 17 1.12 -5.06 17.18
C VAL A 17 0.79 -4.01 16.12
N PHE A 18 -0.07 -4.35 15.17
CA PHE A 18 -0.57 -3.43 14.15
C PHE A 18 -1.24 -2.19 14.77
N GLN A 19 -2.16 -2.38 15.71
CA GLN A 19 -2.84 -1.27 16.38
C GLN A 19 -1.87 -0.41 17.20
N ARG A 20 -0.90 -1.04 17.87
CA ARG A 20 0.15 -0.33 18.59
C ARG A 20 1.00 0.52 17.63
N ASP A 21 1.47 -0.06 16.54
CA ASP A 21 2.29 0.63 15.55
C ASP A 21 1.52 1.80 14.89
N LEU A 22 0.24 1.60 14.63
CA LEU A 22 -0.63 2.66 14.11
C LEU A 22 -0.75 3.85 15.07
N LYS A 23 -0.92 3.61 16.38
CA LYS A 23 -1.01 4.65 17.40
C LYS A 23 0.29 5.44 17.57
N HIS A 24 1.45 4.80 17.34
CA HIS A 24 2.76 5.42 17.50
C HIS A 24 3.28 6.09 16.22
N ASN A 25 2.58 5.93 15.10
CA ASN A 25 2.99 6.53 13.83
C ASN A 25 2.66 8.03 13.82
N LYS A 26 3.66 8.84 14.16
CA LYS A 26 3.60 10.30 14.07
C LYS A 26 3.99 10.71 12.65
N ARG A 27 3.03 10.91 11.76
CA ARG A 27 3.24 11.44 10.42
C ARG A 27 2.64 12.83 10.25
N HIS A 28 3.24 13.65 9.44
CA HIS A 28 2.66 14.93 9.01
C HIS A 28 1.58 14.66 7.96
N LYS A 29 0.31 14.81 8.36
CA LYS A 29 -0.81 14.68 7.44
C LYS A 29 -0.97 15.95 6.61
N SER A 30 -1.09 15.79 5.30
CA SER A 30 -1.41 16.86 4.37
C SER A 30 -2.14 16.30 3.18
N VAL A 31 -3.18 16.98 2.71
CA VAL A 31 -3.90 16.59 1.50
C VAL A 31 -3.07 16.99 0.28
N TYR A 32 -2.91 16.05 -0.64
CA TYR A 32 -2.22 16.27 -1.90
C TYR A 32 -3.13 15.91 -3.06
N ASN A 33 -3.19 16.81 -4.04
CA ASN A 33 -3.69 16.47 -5.37
C ASN A 33 -2.56 15.91 -6.24
N LEU A 34 -2.89 15.46 -7.44
CA LEU A 34 -1.89 14.88 -8.33
C LEU A 34 -0.93 15.95 -8.91
N GLU A 35 -1.36 17.19 -9.04
CA GLU A 35 -0.53 18.29 -9.57
C GLU A 35 0.61 18.61 -8.59
N ASP A 36 0.28 18.80 -7.32
CA ASP A 36 1.23 19.20 -6.26
C ASP A 36 2.15 18.05 -5.81
N ALA A 37 1.68 16.81 -5.86
CA ALA A 37 2.47 15.66 -5.43
C ALA A 37 3.72 15.48 -6.29
N LYS A 38 4.87 15.34 -5.67
CA LYS A 38 6.17 15.07 -6.33
C LYS A 38 6.57 13.61 -6.21
N SER A 39 6.22 12.96 -5.11
CA SER A 39 6.61 11.59 -4.78
C SER A 39 5.40 10.71 -4.48
N ILE A 40 5.33 9.53 -5.13
CA ILE A 40 4.20 8.61 -5.03
C ILE A 40 4.69 7.20 -4.70
N GLY A 41 4.24 6.67 -3.57
CA GLY A 41 4.39 5.25 -3.23
C GLY A 41 3.14 4.47 -3.66
N ILE A 42 3.32 3.28 -4.20
CA ILE A 42 2.22 2.38 -4.57
C ILE A 42 2.46 1.03 -3.91
N LEU A 43 1.47 0.54 -3.16
CA LEU A 43 1.46 -0.79 -2.57
C LEU A 43 0.46 -1.67 -3.29
N PHE A 44 0.83 -2.90 -3.62
CA PHE A 44 -0.03 -3.81 -4.37
C PHE A 44 0.32 -5.27 -4.11
N GLU A 45 -0.62 -6.17 -4.39
CA GLU A 45 -0.35 -7.61 -4.42
C GLU A 45 0.30 -7.97 -5.75
N ALA A 46 1.36 -8.77 -5.70
CA ALA A 46 2.21 -9.11 -6.83
C ALA A 46 2.46 -10.63 -6.92
N THR A 47 1.51 -11.44 -6.43
CA THR A 47 1.69 -12.91 -6.41
C THR A 47 1.68 -13.50 -7.80
N THR A 48 0.93 -12.90 -8.72
CA THR A 48 0.84 -13.37 -10.10
C THR A 48 1.37 -12.32 -11.09
N LYS A 49 1.73 -12.77 -12.29
CA LYS A 49 2.17 -11.90 -13.38
C LYS A 49 1.09 -10.91 -13.82
N GLU A 50 -0.17 -11.31 -13.73
CA GLU A 50 -1.33 -10.49 -14.04
C GLU A 50 -1.42 -9.31 -13.08
N GLN A 51 -1.33 -9.54 -11.77
CA GLN A 51 -1.32 -8.48 -10.75
C GLN A 51 -0.21 -7.45 -10.97
N VAL A 52 0.99 -7.89 -11.37
CA VAL A 52 2.10 -6.99 -11.72
C VAL A 52 1.76 -6.17 -12.97
N LYS A 53 1.12 -6.78 -13.98
CA LYS A 53 0.73 -6.09 -15.22
C LYS A 53 -0.37 -5.05 -15.00
N GLU A 54 -1.34 -5.32 -14.13
CA GLU A 54 -2.46 -4.43 -13.84
C GLU A 54 -2.00 -3.10 -13.21
N VAL A 55 -0.93 -3.12 -12.43
CA VAL A 55 -0.39 -1.90 -11.79
C VAL A 55 0.50 -1.08 -12.73
N LYS A 56 1.05 -1.72 -13.76
CA LYS A 56 2.00 -1.08 -14.68
C LYS A 56 1.46 0.21 -15.33
N PRO A 57 0.23 0.28 -15.87
CA PRO A 57 -0.30 1.50 -16.46
C PRO A 57 -0.30 2.70 -15.50
N LEU A 58 -0.61 2.47 -14.22
CA LEU A 58 -0.61 3.52 -13.21
C LEU A 58 0.81 4.05 -12.93
N VAL A 59 1.78 3.13 -12.78
CA VAL A 59 3.18 3.51 -12.57
C VAL A 59 3.71 4.29 -13.77
N ASP A 60 3.46 3.81 -14.99
CA ASP A 60 3.86 4.47 -16.23
C ASP A 60 3.20 5.85 -16.37
N TYR A 61 1.94 5.99 -15.97
CA TYR A 61 1.21 7.27 -15.99
C TYR A 61 1.89 8.29 -15.07
N PHE A 62 2.16 7.95 -13.81
CA PHE A 62 2.82 8.87 -12.88
C PHE A 62 4.26 9.17 -13.29
N PHE A 63 4.96 8.18 -13.84
CA PHE A 63 6.32 8.39 -14.37
C PHE A 63 6.34 9.38 -15.55
N LYS A 64 5.39 9.29 -16.48
CA LYS A 64 5.21 10.26 -17.57
C LYS A 64 4.93 11.67 -17.06
N LEU A 65 4.24 11.80 -15.93
CA LEU A 65 4.03 13.07 -15.23
C LEU A 65 5.26 13.54 -14.45
N LYS A 66 6.43 12.89 -14.64
CA LYS A 66 7.70 13.21 -13.97
C LYS A 66 7.62 13.15 -12.44
N LYS A 67 6.76 12.29 -11.90
CA LYS A 67 6.70 12.02 -10.45
C LYS A 67 7.77 11.00 -10.05
N ASP A 68 8.33 11.15 -8.85
CA ASP A 68 9.18 10.12 -8.23
C ASP A 68 8.29 8.97 -7.73
N VAL A 69 8.19 7.90 -8.52
CA VAL A 69 7.28 6.78 -8.28
C VAL A 69 8.03 5.56 -7.80
N LYS A 70 7.52 4.94 -6.73
CA LYS A 70 8.00 3.64 -6.25
C LYS A 70 6.83 2.71 -5.97
N ALA A 71 6.69 1.68 -6.77
CA ALA A 71 5.74 0.59 -6.58
C ALA A 71 6.41 -0.54 -5.79
N PHE A 72 5.73 -1.03 -4.75
CA PHE A 72 6.24 -2.04 -3.83
C PHE A 72 5.25 -3.18 -3.71
N GLY A 73 5.57 -4.31 -4.35
CA GLY A 73 4.69 -5.47 -4.51
C GLY A 73 4.92 -6.53 -3.43
N TYR A 74 3.84 -7.05 -2.86
CA TYR A 74 3.86 -8.22 -1.98
C TYR A 74 3.61 -9.51 -2.76
N VAL A 75 4.54 -10.46 -2.66
CA VAL A 75 4.44 -11.79 -3.26
C VAL A 75 4.07 -12.81 -2.18
N ASN A 76 2.85 -13.35 -2.25
CA ASN A 76 2.34 -14.33 -1.29
C ASN A 76 2.97 -15.74 -1.50
N SER A 77 4.27 -15.78 -1.71
CA SER A 77 5.11 -16.97 -1.89
C SER A 77 6.41 -16.80 -1.11
N LYS A 78 7.20 -17.86 -0.96
CA LYS A 78 8.58 -17.79 -0.46
C LYS A 78 9.61 -17.58 -1.57
N GLN A 79 9.20 -17.65 -2.83
CA GLN A 79 10.07 -17.53 -4.01
C GLN A 79 9.58 -16.39 -4.88
N PHE A 80 10.50 -15.74 -5.56
CA PHE A 80 10.23 -14.78 -6.62
C PHE A 80 10.27 -15.48 -7.97
N ASP A 81 9.40 -15.07 -8.87
CA ASP A 81 9.38 -15.47 -10.27
C ASP A 81 10.03 -14.41 -11.16
N GLU A 82 10.16 -14.66 -12.45
CA GLU A 82 10.75 -13.75 -13.43
C GLU A 82 10.08 -12.37 -13.51
N CYS A 83 8.79 -12.28 -13.17
CA CYS A 83 8.06 -11.01 -13.14
C CYS A 83 8.42 -10.12 -11.94
N HIS A 84 9.13 -10.64 -10.94
CA HIS A 84 9.50 -9.94 -9.70
C HIS A 84 10.93 -9.40 -9.72
N ILE A 85 11.49 -9.13 -10.91
CA ILE A 85 12.81 -8.51 -11.05
C ILE A 85 12.70 -7.04 -10.63
N PRO A 86 13.44 -6.60 -9.59
CA PRO A 86 13.45 -5.19 -9.17
C PRO A 86 13.91 -4.28 -10.31
N LYS A 87 13.25 -3.12 -10.40
CA LYS A 87 13.57 -2.04 -11.36
C LYS A 87 13.58 -0.72 -10.62
N LEU A 88 13.94 0.35 -11.30
CA LEU A 88 13.98 1.68 -10.68
C LEU A 88 12.65 2.02 -9.98
N GLN A 89 11.52 1.75 -10.63
CA GLN A 89 10.18 2.04 -10.09
C GLN A 89 9.57 0.89 -9.30
N TYR A 90 10.14 -0.32 -9.31
CA TYR A 90 9.55 -1.52 -8.71
C TYR A 90 10.50 -2.20 -7.76
N ASP A 91 10.00 -2.52 -6.57
CA ASP A 91 10.59 -3.49 -5.65
C ASP A 91 9.53 -4.49 -5.19
N PHE A 92 9.98 -5.63 -4.69
CA PHE A 92 9.11 -6.69 -4.23
C PHE A 92 9.59 -7.24 -2.89
N PHE A 93 8.67 -7.70 -2.09
CA PHE A 93 8.94 -8.46 -0.87
C PHE A 93 8.04 -9.70 -0.80
N ASN A 94 8.44 -10.69 -0.04
CA ASN A 94 7.75 -11.97 0.00
C ASN A 94 7.61 -12.52 1.44
N LYS A 95 7.10 -13.76 1.58
CA LYS A 95 6.91 -14.40 2.89
C LYS A 95 8.18 -14.55 3.72
N LYS A 96 9.37 -14.60 3.11
CA LYS A 96 10.65 -14.67 3.86
C LYS A 96 10.99 -13.36 4.56
N ASP A 97 10.43 -12.26 4.11
CA ASP A 97 10.63 -10.93 4.66
C ASP A 97 9.68 -10.64 5.85
N LEU A 98 8.80 -11.59 6.18
CA LEU A 98 7.84 -11.47 7.26
C LEU A 98 8.32 -12.21 8.51
N ASN A 99 7.99 -11.67 9.67
CA ASN A 99 8.11 -12.42 10.91
C ASN A 99 6.92 -13.40 11.09
N TRP A 100 6.92 -14.16 12.19
CA TRP A 100 5.93 -15.21 12.45
C TRP A 100 4.47 -14.72 12.62
N TYR A 101 4.23 -13.41 12.86
CA TYR A 101 2.90 -12.78 12.89
C TYR A 101 2.67 -11.83 11.71
N TYR A 102 3.31 -12.10 10.57
CA TYR A 102 3.14 -11.45 9.26
C TYR A 102 3.59 -9.99 9.16
N LYS A 103 4.34 -9.46 10.14
CA LYS A 103 4.90 -8.12 10.05
C LYS A 103 6.17 -8.11 9.21
N PRO A 104 6.25 -7.26 8.17
CA PRO A 104 7.46 -7.09 7.37
C PRO A 104 8.65 -6.54 8.17
N GLN A 105 9.87 -7.04 7.95
CA GLN A 105 11.03 -6.71 8.80
C GLN A 105 12.29 -6.28 8.05
N ASN A 106 12.38 -6.45 6.74
CA ASN A 106 13.61 -6.22 5.99
C ASN A 106 14.00 -4.73 5.92
N ASN A 107 15.28 -4.43 5.69
CA ASN A 107 15.77 -3.05 5.66
C ASN A 107 15.23 -2.24 4.49
N TYR A 108 15.08 -2.84 3.31
CA TYR A 108 14.49 -2.15 2.17
C TYR A 108 13.00 -1.83 2.39
N ILE A 109 12.28 -2.67 3.13
CA ILE A 109 10.91 -2.39 3.59
C ILE A 109 10.90 -1.20 4.55
N LYS A 110 11.85 -1.16 5.49
CA LYS A 110 12.00 -0.03 6.42
C LYS A 110 12.31 1.27 5.67
N ASN A 111 13.12 1.22 4.61
CA ASN A 111 13.42 2.37 3.77
C ASN A 111 12.16 2.88 3.06
N PHE A 112 11.34 1.97 2.52
CA PHE A 112 10.08 2.34 1.88
C PHE A 112 9.13 3.03 2.87
N ILE A 113 8.88 2.48 4.05
CA ILE A 113 7.95 3.06 5.03
C ILE A 113 8.46 4.35 5.67
N LYS A 114 9.78 4.57 5.72
CA LYS A 114 10.41 5.80 6.23
C LYS A 114 10.55 6.91 5.19
N LYS A 115 10.31 6.62 3.92
CA LYS A 115 10.24 7.65 2.88
C LYS A 115 8.94 8.42 3.05
N GLU A 116 9.05 9.75 3.17
CA GLU A 116 7.90 10.65 3.30
C GLU A 116 7.30 10.91 1.92
N TYR A 117 6.53 9.93 1.39
CA TYR A 117 5.80 10.12 0.14
C TYR A 117 4.73 11.20 0.30
N ASP A 118 4.56 12.05 -0.70
CA ASP A 118 3.43 12.98 -0.74
C ASP A 118 2.11 12.21 -0.80
N ILE A 119 2.05 11.16 -1.66
CA ILE A 119 0.90 10.27 -1.74
C ILE A 119 1.37 8.80 -1.62
N LEU A 120 0.71 8.03 -0.77
CA LEU A 120 0.81 6.57 -0.73
C LEU A 120 -0.51 5.95 -1.14
N ILE A 121 -0.50 5.19 -2.22
CA ILE A 121 -1.67 4.50 -2.76
C ILE A 121 -1.59 3.02 -2.40
N ASN A 122 -2.64 2.47 -1.80
CA ASN A 122 -2.79 1.04 -1.60
C ASN A 122 -3.83 0.47 -2.55
N LEU A 123 -3.41 -0.45 -3.40
CA LEU A 123 -4.26 -1.17 -4.36
C LEU A 123 -4.60 -2.59 -3.92
N SER A 124 -4.08 -3.06 -2.78
CA SER A 124 -4.33 -4.41 -2.28
C SER A 124 -5.69 -4.52 -1.61
N ASP A 125 -6.19 -5.75 -1.54
CA ASP A 125 -7.37 -6.05 -0.76
C ASP A 125 -7.16 -5.88 0.75
N SER A 126 -8.26 -5.66 1.45
CA SER A 126 -8.30 -5.50 2.90
C SER A 126 -7.83 -6.74 3.68
N THR A 127 -7.72 -7.88 3.03
CA THR A 127 -7.24 -9.14 3.62
C THR A 127 -5.72 -9.28 3.61
N CYS A 128 -5.00 -8.46 2.84
CA CYS A 128 -3.54 -8.52 2.73
C CYS A 128 -2.85 -7.88 3.94
N ILE A 129 -2.67 -8.66 5.01
CA ILE A 129 -2.08 -8.21 6.28
C ILE A 129 -0.68 -7.60 6.11
N PRO A 130 0.27 -8.17 5.33
CA PRO A 130 1.60 -7.58 5.17
C PRO A 130 1.57 -6.17 4.60
N ILE A 131 0.73 -5.92 3.60
CA ILE A 131 0.57 -4.58 3.02
C ILE A 131 -0.08 -3.61 4.01
N LYS A 132 -1.07 -4.06 4.78
CA LYS A 132 -1.66 -3.22 5.84
C LYS A 132 -0.62 -2.72 6.85
N TYR A 133 0.34 -3.57 7.23
CA TYR A 133 1.45 -3.15 8.09
C TYR A 133 2.28 -2.04 7.45
N LEU A 134 2.56 -2.13 6.14
CA LEU A 134 3.29 -1.08 5.43
C LEU A 134 2.51 0.23 5.42
N VAL A 135 1.21 0.19 5.10
CA VAL A 135 0.34 1.38 5.11
C VAL A 135 0.33 2.01 6.51
N ALA A 136 0.09 1.20 7.55
CA ALA A 136 0.00 1.69 8.92
C ALA A 136 1.32 2.31 9.40
N SER A 137 2.46 1.69 9.06
CA SER A 137 3.79 2.11 9.49
C SER A 137 4.38 3.23 8.63
N SER A 138 3.92 3.43 7.40
CA SER A 138 4.42 4.48 6.51
C SER A 138 4.18 5.87 7.07
N ILE A 139 5.18 6.75 6.89
CA ILE A 139 5.11 8.19 7.23
C ILE A 139 4.62 9.06 6.07
N ALA A 140 4.07 8.45 5.00
CA ALA A 140 3.50 9.20 3.87
C ALA A 140 2.48 10.23 4.33
N ARG A 141 2.46 11.40 3.68
CA ARG A 141 1.64 12.55 4.06
C ARG A 141 0.16 12.33 3.76
N PHE A 142 -0.16 11.76 2.60
CA PHE A 142 -1.53 11.47 2.18
C PHE A 142 -1.67 9.99 1.79
N LYS A 143 -2.50 9.24 2.51
CA LYS A 143 -2.71 7.80 2.28
C LYS A 143 -4.06 7.58 1.64
N VAL A 144 -4.06 6.88 0.51
CA VAL A 144 -5.24 6.57 -0.30
C VAL A 144 -5.39 5.07 -0.45
N GLY A 145 -6.61 4.55 -0.32
CA GLY A 145 -6.87 3.13 -0.49
C GLY A 145 -8.34 2.80 -0.65
N LYS A 146 -8.64 1.52 -0.81
CA LYS A 146 -10.00 1.01 -0.85
C LYS A 146 -10.69 1.19 0.51
N PHE A 147 -12.00 1.42 0.49
CA PHE A 147 -12.80 1.59 1.70
C PHE A 147 -12.71 0.37 2.61
N GLU A 148 -12.41 0.62 3.87
CA GLU A 148 -12.28 -0.39 4.91
C GLU A 148 -12.96 0.07 6.20
N LYS A 149 -13.84 -0.78 6.76
CA LYS A 149 -14.69 -0.40 7.90
C LYS A 149 -13.95 -0.33 9.23
N ASP A 150 -12.94 -1.19 9.39
CA ASP A 150 -12.37 -1.47 10.72
C ASP A 150 -11.12 -0.66 11.08
N TYR A 151 -10.52 0.05 10.10
CA TYR A 151 -9.24 0.73 10.31
C TYR A 151 -9.18 2.09 9.62
N ASN A 152 -9.00 3.12 10.41
CA ASN A 152 -8.74 4.48 9.89
C ASN A 152 -7.25 4.67 9.60
N ILE A 153 -6.73 3.93 8.61
CA ILE A 153 -5.33 4.01 8.17
C ILE A 153 -5.13 4.88 6.93
N TYR A 154 -6.22 5.25 6.27
CA TYR A 154 -6.23 6.09 5.08
C TYR A 154 -6.78 7.48 5.39
N ASP A 155 -6.37 8.46 4.59
CA ASP A 155 -6.92 9.82 4.62
C ASP A 155 -8.02 9.98 3.57
N LEU A 156 -7.92 9.22 2.46
CA LEU A 156 -8.96 9.08 1.44
C LEU A 156 -9.26 7.60 1.21
N MET A 157 -10.54 7.24 1.28
CA MET A 157 -11.00 5.88 1.00
C MET A 157 -11.98 5.88 -0.16
N ILE A 158 -11.71 5.00 -1.13
CA ILE A 158 -12.56 4.81 -2.31
C ILE A 158 -13.44 3.59 -2.09
N LYS A 159 -14.75 3.81 -2.14
CA LYS A 159 -15.75 2.74 -2.08
C LYS A 159 -16.19 2.40 -3.50
N LEU A 160 -15.99 1.16 -3.90
CA LEU A 160 -16.47 0.62 -5.16
C LEU A 160 -17.77 -0.15 -4.96
N ASP A 161 -18.59 -0.21 -5.99
CA ASP A 161 -19.73 -1.11 -6.02
C ASP A 161 -19.24 -2.54 -6.19
N LYS A 162 -19.87 -3.50 -5.50
CA LYS A 162 -19.46 -4.92 -5.53
C LYS A 162 -19.39 -5.52 -6.94
N LYS A 163 -20.16 -4.99 -7.89
CA LYS A 163 -20.16 -5.46 -9.29
C LYS A 163 -18.99 -4.93 -10.11
N GLU A 164 -18.36 -3.84 -9.67
CA GLU A 164 -17.26 -3.15 -10.36
C GLU A 164 -15.97 -3.16 -9.52
N ASP A 165 -15.86 -4.10 -8.58
CA ASP A 165 -14.73 -4.18 -7.66
C ASP A 165 -13.51 -4.82 -8.33
N THR A 166 -12.92 -4.10 -9.27
CA THR A 166 -11.69 -4.47 -9.98
C THR A 166 -10.58 -3.46 -9.67
N ILE A 167 -9.33 -3.90 -9.87
CA ILE A 167 -8.16 -3.05 -9.63
C ILE A 167 -8.12 -1.88 -10.63
N GLU A 168 -8.52 -2.10 -11.88
CA GLU A 168 -8.60 -1.06 -12.91
C GLU A 168 -9.61 0.02 -12.52
N LYS A 169 -10.76 -0.37 -11.99
CA LYS A 169 -11.77 0.58 -11.52
C LYS A 169 -11.27 1.36 -10.33
N LEU A 170 -10.61 0.70 -9.36
CA LEU A 170 -10.00 1.36 -8.22
C LEU A 170 -8.95 2.39 -8.66
N ILE A 171 -8.07 2.03 -9.58
CA ILE A 171 -7.06 2.92 -10.16
C ILE A 171 -7.71 4.14 -10.81
N SER A 172 -8.76 3.92 -11.63
CA SER A 172 -9.49 4.98 -12.33
C SER A 172 -10.13 5.97 -11.34
N GLU A 173 -10.81 5.47 -10.31
CA GLU A 173 -11.43 6.33 -9.31
C GLU A 173 -10.39 7.07 -8.46
N ILE A 174 -9.29 6.41 -8.06
CA ILE A 174 -8.19 7.09 -7.35
C ILE A 174 -7.63 8.24 -8.20
N ALA A 175 -7.31 7.98 -9.48
CA ALA A 175 -6.79 9.02 -10.36
C ALA A 175 -7.78 10.19 -10.51
N LYS A 176 -9.08 9.91 -10.67
CA LYS A 176 -10.13 10.91 -10.75
C LYS A 176 -10.17 11.78 -9.48
N TYR A 177 -10.23 11.17 -8.30
CA TYR A 177 -10.29 11.91 -7.04
C TYR A 177 -9.02 12.74 -6.79
N LEU A 178 -7.83 12.19 -7.07
CA LEU A 178 -6.58 12.92 -6.92
C LEU A 178 -6.46 14.13 -7.86
N ASN A 179 -7.14 14.13 -9.01
CA ASN A 179 -7.18 15.27 -9.92
C ASN A 179 -8.16 16.37 -9.48
N ILE A 180 -9.23 16.03 -8.74
CA ILE A 180 -10.27 17.00 -8.35
C ILE A 180 -10.11 17.52 -6.93
N ILE A 181 -9.32 16.90 -6.10
CA ILE A 181 -9.05 17.38 -4.75
C ILE A 181 -8.31 18.72 -4.85
N ASN A 182 -8.95 19.79 -4.41
CA ASN A 182 -8.31 21.07 -4.26
C ASN A 182 -7.60 21.11 -2.90
N LYS A 183 -6.36 21.57 -2.91
CA LYS A 183 -5.64 21.89 -1.69
C LYS A 183 -6.28 23.17 -1.13
N GLU A 184 -7.18 23.04 -0.16
CA GLU A 184 -7.55 24.20 0.65
C GLU A 184 -6.27 24.66 1.34
N ASN A 185 -5.88 25.91 1.07
CA ASN A 185 -4.79 26.54 1.77
C ASN A 185 -5.19 26.56 3.26
N ALA A 186 -4.51 25.71 4.05
CA ALA A 186 -4.59 25.80 5.50
C ALA A 186 -4.00 27.16 5.88
N SER A 187 -4.89 28.10 6.09
CA SER A 187 -4.61 29.39 6.71
C SER A 187 -4.38 29.23 8.20
#